data_36cdbc10c7ca855d54ff45e25b409695
#
_entry.id   36cdbc10c7ca855d54ff45e25b409695
#
_cell.length_a   1.000
_cell.length_b   1.000
_cell.length_c   1.000
_cell.angle_alpha   90.00
_cell.angle_beta   90.00
_cell.angle_gamma   90.00
#
_symmetry.space_group_name_H-M   'P 1'
#
loop_
_entity.id
_entity.type
_entity.pdbx_description
1 polymer ?
#
loop_
_entity_poly.entity_id
_entity_poly.type
_entity_poly.pdbx_seq_one_letter_code
_entity_poly.pdbx_strand_id
1 'polypeptide(L)' 'MPVVFREGGYRFHFFSNEGDPREPVHIHVTKDGIDAKLWLHPEVTFAYNRGFDARTQRWIVSMVEARRAEIEDVWNGFFA' A
#
# COMPACT_ATOMS: atom_id res chain seq x y z
N MET A 1 -4.58 5.14 12.03
CA MET A 1 -3.96 4.62 10.79
C MET A 1 -4.67 3.35 10.36
N PRO A 2 -5.48 3.39 9.30
CA PRO A 2 -6.24 2.20 8.91
C PRO A 2 -5.36 1.14 8.25
N VAL A 3 -5.44 -0.07 8.78
CA VAL A 3 -4.77 -1.24 8.20
C VAL A 3 -5.77 -1.94 7.28
N VAL A 4 -5.42 -2.08 6.00
CA VAL A 4 -6.28 -2.76 5.03
C VAL A 4 -6.18 -4.26 5.23
N PHE A 5 -4.95 -4.77 5.28
CA PHE A 5 -4.74 -6.19 5.57
C PHE A 5 -3.32 -6.43 6.08
N ARG A 6 -3.12 -7.61 6.64
CA ARG A 6 -1.81 -8.08 7.11
C ARG A 6 -1.51 -9.42 6.47
N GLU A 7 -0.25 -9.62 6.09
CA GLU A 7 0.18 -10.86 5.47
C GLU A 7 1.66 -11.07 5.75
N GLY A 8 2.01 -12.21 6.33
CA GLY A 8 3.40 -12.56 6.62
C GLY A 8 4.13 -11.57 7.51
N GLY A 9 3.41 -10.91 8.43
CA GLY A 9 3.98 -9.89 9.31
C GLY A 9 4.07 -8.50 8.69
N TYR A 10 3.71 -8.36 7.43
CA TYR A 10 3.66 -7.06 6.75
C TYR A 10 2.29 -6.43 6.99
N ARG A 11 2.28 -5.11 7.26
CA ARG A 11 1.05 -4.32 7.38
C ARG A 11 0.88 -3.49 6.12
N PHE A 12 -0.27 -3.61 5.49
CA PHE A 12 -0.65 -2.82 4.32
C PHE A 12 -1.72 -1.83 4.77
N HIS A 13 -1.41 -0.53 4.72
CA HIS A 13 -2.21 0.49 5.40
C HIS A 13 -2.20 1.83 4.68
N PHE A 14 -3.11 2.72 5.09
CA PHE A 14 -3.13 4.12 4.68
C PHE A 14 -2.77 5.01 5.87
N PHE A 15 -2.42 6.25 5.58
CA PHE A 15 -2.40 7.31 6.59
C PHE A 15 -3.66 8.14 6.45
N SER A 16 -4.31 8.49 7.57
CA SER A 16 -5.62 9.13 7.55
C SER A 16 -5.60 10.54 6.94
N ASN A 17 -4.47 11.22 6.94
CA ASN A 17 -4.35 12.56 6.39
C ASN A 17 -4.12 12.60 4.87
N GLU A 18 -4.03 11.46 4.21
CA GLU A 18 -3.70 11.41 2.78
C GLU A 18 -4.88 11.73 1.87
N GLY A 19 -6.05 11.89 2.43
CA GLY A 19 -7.22 12.28 1.65
C GLY A 19 -7.43 13.77 1.53
N ASP A 20 -6.56 14.61 2.12
CA ASP A 20 -6.76 16.07 2.15
C ASP A 20 -5.41 16.80 1.94
N PRO A 21 -5.09 17.25 0.71
CA PRO A 21 -5.87 17.01 -0.51
C PRO A 21 -5.81 15.55 -0.93
N ARG A 22 -6.82 15.13 -1.69
CA ARG A 22 -6.90 13.72 -2.12
C ARG A 22 -5.72 13.37 -3.03
N GLU A 23 -4.92 12.40 -2.62
CA GLU A 23 -3.87 11.85 -3.45
C GLU A 23 -4.42 10.71 -4.33
N PRO A 24 -3.72 10.33 -5.40
CA PRO A 24 -4.07 9.10 -6.13
C PRO A 24 -4.04 7.89 -5.20
N VAL A 25 -4.84 6.88 -5.51
CA VAL A 25 -4.92 5.67 -4.69
C VAL A 25 -3.54 5.05 -4.52
N HIS A 26 -3.17 4.78 -3.28
CA HIS A 26 -1.89 4.15 -2.96
C HIS A 26 -2.02 3.34 -1.68
N ILE A 27 -0.97 2.58 -1.36
CA ILE A 27 -0.91 1.75 -0.16
C ILE A 27 0.49 1.84 0.41
N HIS A 28 0.58 1.92 1.74
CA HIS A 28 1.87 1.81 2.44
C HIS A 28 2.05 0.39 2.92
N VAL A 29 3.29 -0.08 2.97
CA VAL A 29 3.63 -1.38 3.54
C VAL A 29 4.75 -1.20 4.54
N THR A 30 4.61 -1.81 5.72
CA THR A 30 5.56 -1.66 6.81
C THR A 30 5.84 -3.02 7.44
N LYS A 31 7.12 -3.29 7.70
CA LYS A 31 7.55 -4.44 8.48
C LYS A 31 8.91 -4.15 9.09
N ASP A 32 9.06 -4.42 10.40
CA ASP A 32 10.34 -4.32 11.12
C ASP A 32 11.02 -2.96 10.92
N GLY A 33 10.23 -1.89 10.93
CA GLY A 33 10.76 -0.54 10.77
C GLY A 33 11.08 -0.13 9.34
N ILE A 34 10.91 -1.04 8.37
CA ILE A 34 11.10 -0.73 6.95
C ILE A 34 9.75 -0.38 6.35
N ASP A 35 9.69 0.66 5.52
CA ASP A 35 8.45 1.06 4.90
C ASP A 35 8.62 1.37 3.41
N ALA A 36 7.51 1.24 2.69
CA ALA A 36 7.44 1.56 1.27
C ALA A 36 6.04 2.07 0.94
N LYS A 37 5.92 2.71 -0.21
CA LYS A 37 4.64 3.22 -0.72
C LYS A 37 4.50 2.80 -2.17
N LEU A 38 3.31 2.33 -2.54
CA LEU A 38 3.03 1.89 -3.90
C LEU A 38 1.82 2.62 -4.45
N TRP A 39 1.94 3.08 -5.70
CA TRP A 39 0.80 3.55 -6.48
C TRP A 39 0.06 2.35 -7.05
N LEU A 40 -1.26 2.47 -7.21
CA LEU A 40 -2.05 1.39 -7.80
C LEU A 40 -2.35 1.60 -9.29
N HIS A 41 -2.22 2.83 -9.76
CA HIS A 41 -2.57 3.18 -11.14
C HIS A 41 -1.47 4.02 -11.80
N PRO A 42 -1.27 3.87 -13.10
CA PRO A 42 -1.95 2.96 -14.04
C PRO A 42 -1.60 1.49 -13.80
N GLU A 43 -0.49 1.23 -13.14
CA GLU A 43 -0.09 -0.12 -12.70
C GLU A 43 0.56 -0.02 -11.34
N VAL A 44 0.69 -1.15 -10.65
CA VAL A 44 1.26 -1.18 -9.31
C VAL A 44 2.78 -0.94 -9.41
N THR A 45 3.22 0.20 -8.87
CA THR A 45 4.64 0.57 -8.87
C THR A 45 5.00 1.21 -7.54
N PHE A 46 6.27 1.11 -7.16
CA PHE A 46 6.75 1.77 -5.95
C PHE A 46 6.88 3.28 -6.16
N ALA A 47 6.27 4.05 -5.27
CA ALA A 47 6.53 5.47 -5.15
C ALA A 47 7.86 5.69 -4.41
N TYR A 48 8.11 4.87 -3.38
CA TYR A 48 9.41 4.77 -2.71
C TYR A 48 9.51 3.43 -2.00
N ASN A 49 10.74 3.04 -1.69
CA ASN A 49 11.05 1.83 -0.95
C ASN A 49 12.27 2.11 -0.07
N ARG A 50 12.11 1.97 1.23
CA ARG A 50 13.14 2.33 2.19
C ARG A 50 13.84 1.13 2.82
N GLY A 51 14.08 0.08 2.01
CA GLY A 51 14.92 -0.99 2.47
C GLY A 51 14.50 -2.42 2.17
N PHE A 52 13.36 -2.64 1.53
CA PHE A 52 13.00 -3.99 1.10
C PHE A 52 13.87 -4.42 -0.09
N ASP A 53 14.35 -5.66 -0.05
CA ASP A 53 15.17 -6.19 -1.12
C ASP A 53 14.34 -6.54 -2.37
N ALA A 54 15.01 -6.88 -3.46
CA ALA A 54 14.33 -7.12 -4.74
C ALA A 54 13.30 -8.24 -4.67
N ARG A 55 13.61 -9.31 -3.94
CA ARG A 55 12.71 -10.45 -3.79
C ARG A 55 11.44 -10.05 -3.03
N THR A 56 11.61 -9.32 -1.95
CA THR A 56 10.50 -8.81 -1.14
C THR A 56 9.66 -7.82 -1.94
N GLN A 57 10.31 -6.95 -2.72
CA GLN A 57 9.59 -6.01 -3.58
C GLN A 57 8.68 -6.74 -4.57
N ARG A 58 9.16 -7.80 -5.20
CA ARG A 58 8.34 -8.58 -6.14
C ARG A 58 7.14 -9.21 -5.45
N TRP A 59 7.34 -9.72 -4.23
CA TRP A 59 6.26 -10.30 -3.45
C TRP A 59 5.22 -9.23 -3.08
N ILE A 60 5.69 -8.07 -2.62
CA ILE A 60 4.80 -6.96 -2.26
C ILE A 60 3.95 -6.53 -3.45
N VAL A 61 4.55 -6.37 -4.62
CA VAL A 61 3.82 -5.99 -5.83
C VAL A 61 2.75 -7.03 -6.16
N SER A 62 3.09 -8.32 -6.08
CA SER A 62 2.13 -9.39 -6.37
C SER A 62 0.96 -9.39 -5.39
N MET A 63 1.22 -9.11 -4.10
CA MET A 63 0.17 -9.02 -3.10
C MET A 63 -0.76 -7.84 -3.35
N VAL A 64 -0.20 -6.69 -3.68
CA VAL A 64 -0.99 -5.49 -3.97
C VAL A 64 -1.82 -5.70 -5.24
N GLU A 65 -1.24 -6.29 -6.27
CA GLU A 65 -1.98 -6.61 -7.49
C GLU A 65 -3.15 -7.56 -7.23
N ALA A 66 -2.90 -8.61 -6.42
CA ALA A 66 -3.93 -9.59 -6.11
C ALA A 66 -5.09 -8.99 -5.30
N ARG A 67 -4.81 -7.98 -4.50
CA ARG A 67 -5.82 -7.35 -3.63
C ARG A 67 -6.17 -5.93 -4.05
N ARG A 68 -5.90 -5.57 -5.30
CA ARG A 68 -6.12 -4.22 -5.80
C ARG A 68 -7.56 -3.74 -5.59
N ALA A 69 -8.55 -4.57 -5.94
CA ALA A 69 -9.95 -4.20 -5.79
C ALA A 69 -10.34 -3.97 -4.32
N GLU A 70 -9.86 -4.82 -3.43
CA GLU A 70 -10.07 -4.67 -1.99
C GLU A 70 -9.47 -3.37 -1.46
N ILE A 71 -8.24 -3.07 -1.87
CA ILE A 71 -7.54 -1.85 -1.44
C ILE A 71 -8.31 -0.63 -1.92
N GLU A 72 -8.76 -0.63 -3.18
CA GLU A 72 -9.52 0.48 -3.73
C GLU A 72 -10.87 0.68 -3.03
N ASP A 73 -11.54 -0.41 -2.70
CA ASP A 73 -12.81 -0.34 -1.97
C ASP A 73 -12.62 0.29 -0.59
N VAL A 74 -11.60 -0.14 0.13
CA VAL A 74 -11.28 0.41 1.46
C VAL A 74 -10.89 1.88 1.35
N TRP A 75 -10.06 2.23 0.35
CA TRP A 75 -9.64 3.60 0.10
C TRP A 75 -10.86 4.50 -0.17
N ASN A 76 -11.73 4.08 -1.08
CA ASN A 76 -12.90 4.86 -1.45
C ASN A 76 -13.87 5.04 -0.28
N GLY A 77 -14.04 4.01 0.53
CA GLY A 77 -14.88 4.09 1.71
C GLY A 77 -14.30 5.00 2.79
N PHE A 78 -12.99 4.98 2.97
CA PHE A 78 -12.32 5.74 4.01
C PHE A 78 -12.23 7.24 3.65
N PHE A 79 -11.98 7.57 2.39
CA PHE A 79 -11.81 8.95 1.93
C PHE A 79 -13.05 9.50 1.20
N ALA A 80 -14.18 8.88 1.37
CA ALA A 80 -15.43 9.31 0.73
C ALA A 80 -15.88 10.71 1.20
#